data_800adb6fa35ad3c7932c45662f2419a9
#
_entry.id   800adb6fa35ad3c7932c45662f2419a9
#
_cell.length_a   1.000
_cell.length_b   1.000
_cell.length_c   1.000
_cell.angle_alpha   90.00
_cell.angle_beta   90.00
_cell.angle_gamma   90.00
#
_symmetry.space_group_name_H-M   'P 1'
#
loop_
_entity.id
_entity.type
_entity.pdbx_description
1 polymer ?
#
loop_
_entity_poly.entity_id
_entity_poly.type
_entity_poly.pdbx_seq_one_letter_code
_entity_poly.pdbx_strand_id
1 'polypeptide(L)'
;TAVLKCYRVDGHVVSADIGTNRASHHIGHLFKLFELKIPTLEPALGIELFTLEAPKVDDTEPEQEVLWQSDSCGLDDTDLAELLDRLANKIGTGSIHRYLPQERYWPERSIKPAISINEKPQTSWRKDRPRPSILLPHPQQIEVTSPIPDYPPMLFIYKNETHHIKKADGPERIEREWWLDEGEHRDYYQVEDQDGRRYWLFRSGHYVGSQAGQWFIHGFFA
;
A
#
# COMPACT_ATOMS: atom_id res chain seq x y z
N THR A 1 -18.18 -13.81 8.32
CA THR A 1 -17.72 -13.59 9.70
C THR A 1 -18.34 -14.65 10.59
N ALA A 2 -17.56 -15.24 11.52
CA ALA A 2 -18.06 -16.18 12.51
C ALA A 2 -17.59 -15.78 13.91
N VAL A 3 -18.42 -16.05 14.91
CA VAL A 3 -18.18 -15.70 16.31
C VAL A 3 -18.39 -16.95 17.19
N LEU A 4 -17.35 -17.36 17.90
CA LEU A 4 -17.41 -18.37 18.94
C LEU A 4 -17.67 -17.66 20.29
N LYS A 5 -18.79 -17.91 20.93
CA LYS A 5 -19.07 -17.42 22.28
C LYS A 5 -18.95 -18.57 23.28
N CYS A 6 -18.27 -18.29 24.37
CA CYS A 6 -18.07 -19.24 25.47
C CYS A 6 -18.68 -18.64 26.72
N TYR A 7 -19.69 -19.31 27.28
CA TYR A 7 -20.37 -18.92 28.51
C TYR A 7 -19.67 -19.59 29.69
N ARG A 8 -19.16 -18.77 30.58
CA ARG A 8 -18.39 -19.22 31.74
C ARG A 8 -19.31 -19.51 32.93
N VAL A 9 -18.88 -20.39 33.82
CA VAL A 9 -19.58 -20.73 35.07
C VAL A 9 -19.83 -19.54 35.96
N ASP A 10 -18.98 -18.50 35.90
CA ASP A 10 -19.10 -17.25 36.66
C ASP A 10 -20.07 -16.22 36.04
N GLY A 11 -20.81 -16.62 34.99
CA GLY A 11 -21.77 -15.77 34.29
C GLY A 11 -21.16 -14.81 33.25
N HIS A 12 -19.84 -14.76 33.10
CA HIS A 12 -19.21 -13.98 32.05
C HIS A 12 -19.22 -14.70 30.70
N VAL A 13 -19.30 -13.90 29.61
CA VAL A 13 -19.22 -14.42 28.25
C VAL A 13 -17.92 -13.92 27.62
N VAL A 14 -17.07 -14.84 27.17
CA VAL A 14 -15.89 -14.52 26.37
C VAL A 14 -16.11 -14.96 24.94
N SER A 15 -15.61 -14.21 23.97
CA SER A 15 -15.84 -14.49 22.57
C SER A 15 -14.57 -14.37 21.74
N ALA A 16 -14.50 -15.16 20.67
CA ALA A 16 -13.52 -15.05 19.63
C ALA A 16 -14.23 -14.87 18.29
N ASP A 17 -13.89 -13.81 17.59
CA ASP A 17 -14.39 -13.50 16.26
C ASP A 17 -13.33 -13.75 15.19
N ILE A 18 -13.77 -14.30 14.07
CA ILE A 18 -12.95 -14.47 12.87
C ILE A 18 -13.67 -13.87 11.66
N GLY A 19 -12.87 -13.41 10.70
CA GLY A 19 -13.35 -12.91 9.42
C GLY A 19 -12.54 -13.48 8.28
N THR A 20 -13.18 -13.64 7.13
CA THR A 20 -12.53 -13.99 5.86
C THR A 20 -12.73 -12.85 4.86
N ASN A 21 -11.76 -12.63 4.00
CA ASN A 21 -11.82 -11.62 2.93
C ASN A 21 -12.70 -12.07 1.76
N ARG A 22 -12.95 -13.38 1.65
CA ARG A 22 -13.86 -13.99 0.68
C ARG A 22 -14.88 -14.85 1.41
N ALA A 23 -16.04 -15.06 0.79
CA ALA A 23 -16.97 -16.07 1.25
C ALA A 23 -16.28 -17.44 1.18
N SER A 24 -16.26 -18.16 2.27
CA SER A 24 -15.63 -19.48 2.37
C SER A 24 -16.44 -20.41 3.24
N HIS A 25 -16.60 -21.64 2.77
CA HIS A 25 -17.19 -22.76 3.51
C HIS A 25 -16.14 -23.84 3.86
N HIS A 26 -14.84 -23.54 3.60
CA HIS A 26 -13.75 -24.49 3.88
C HIS A 26 -13.52 -24.64 5.38
N ILE A 27 -14.06 -25.71 5.96
CA ILE A 27 -14.06 -25.97 7.41
C ILE A 27 -12.63 -25.95 7.98
N GLY A 28 -11.67 -26.59 7.28
CA GLY A 28 -10.27 -26.64 7.73
C GLY A 28 -9.62 -25.26 7.84
N HIS A 29 -9.92 -24.35 6.91
CA HIS A 29 -9.45 -22.97 6.96
C HIS A 29 -10.09 -22.20 8.12
N LEU A 30 -11.41 -22.24 8.26
CA LEU A 30 -12.14 -21.57 9.34
C LEU A 30 -11.67 -22.06 10.72
N PHE A 31 -11.44 -23.36 10.86
CA PHE A 31 -10.92 -23.92 12.09
C PHE A 31 -9.52 -23.37 12.43
N LYS A 32 -8.61 -23.30 11.47
CA LYS A 32 -7.28 -22.70 11.66
C LYS A 32 -7.34 -21.24 12.10
N LEU A 33 -8.33 -20.46 11.63
CA LEU A 33 -8.52 -19.09 12.08
C LEU A 33 -8.95 -19.03 13.55
N PHE A 34 -9.85 -19.94 13.98
CA PHE A 34 -10.22 -20.06 15.40
C PHE A 34 -9.05 -20.52 16.27
N GLU A 35 -8.21 -21.42 15.80
CA GLU A 35 -7.01 -21.87 16.53
C GLU A 35 -6.08 -20.69 16.89
N LEU A 36 -6.04 -19.63 16.09
CA LEU A 36 -5.27 -18.43 16.40
C LEU A 36 -5.87 -17.62 17.56
N LYS A 37 -7.19 -17.71 17.76
CA LYS A 37 -7.94 -16.91 18.75
C LYS A 37 -8.27 -17.67 20.03
N ILE A 38 -8.48 -18.99 19.97
CA ILE A 38 -8.80 -19.82 21.13
C ILE A 38 -7.83 -19.63 22.29
N PRO A 39 -6.48 -19.57 22.08
CA PRO A 39 -5.54 -19.37 23.18
C PRO A 39 -5.69 -18.04 23.92
N THR A 40 -6.40 -17.05 23.32
CA THR A 40 -6.66 -15.75 23.95
C THR A 40 -7.90 -15.75 24.83
N LEU A 41 -8.71 -16.82 24.80
CA LEU A 41 -9.90 -16.96 25.61
C LEU A 41 -9.52 -17.43 27.02
N GLU A 42 -9.95 -16.68 28.03
CA GLU A 42 -9.70 -17.04 29.45
C GLU A 42 -10.90 -17.82 30.01
N PRO A 43 -10.77 -19.13 30.20
CA PRO A 43 -11.88 -19.97 30.65
C PRO A 43 -12.22 -19.77 32.15
N ALA A 44 -11.34 -19.14 32.93
CA ALA A 44 -11.46 -18.98 34.39
C ALA A 44 -11.83 -20.28 35.11
N LEU A 45 -13.01 -20.34 35.79
CA LEU A 45 -13.49 -21.53 36.51
C LEU A 45 -14.04 -22.64 35.60
N GLY A 46 -14.17 -22.37 34.31
CA GLY A 46 -14.66 -23.32 33.29
C GLY A 46 -15.76 -22.70 32.39
N ILE A 47 -16.02 -23.40 31.29
CA ILE A 47 -17.00 -23.01 30.29
C ILE A 47 -18.14 -24.03 30.33
N GLU A 48 -19.38 -23.52 30.44
CA GLU A 48 -20.60 -24.36 30.50
C GLU A 48 -21.21 -24.58 29.11
N LEU A 49 -21.14 -23.57 28.25
CA LEU A 49 -21.78 -23.58 26.94
C LEU A 49 -20.94 -22.88 25.88
N PHE A 50 -20.92 -23.46 24.70
CA PHE A 50 -20.37 -22.86 23.48
C PHE A 50 -21.49 -22.59 22.49
N THR A 51 -21.48 -21.40 21.88
CA THR A 51 -22.32 -21.10 20.71
C THR A 51 -21.44 -20.62 19.58
N LEU A 52 -21.73 -21.09 18.36
CA LEU A 52 -21.11 -20.62 17.14
C LEU A 52 -22.15 -19.87 16.31
N GLU A 53 -21.89 -18.60 16.05
CA GLU A 53 -22.77 -17.73 15.31
C GLU A 53 -22.08 -17.26 14.02
N ALA A 54 -22.87 -17.09 12.95
CA ALA A 54 -22.42 -16.48 11.70
C ALA A 54 -23.25 -15.22 11.44
N PRO A 55 -22.89 -14.07 12.06
CA PRO A 55 -23.67 -12.85 11.96
C PRO A 55 -23.65 -12.23 10.56
N LYS A 56 -22.63 -12.52 9.77
CA LYS A 56 -22.53 -12.10 8.37
C LYS A 56 -22.14 -13.30 7.52
N VAL A 57 -23.02 -13.63 6.58
CA VAL A 57 -22.82 -14.64 5.55
C VAL A 57 -22.97 -14.00 4.18
N ASP A 58 -22.17 -14.45 3.23
CA ASP A 58 -22.23 -14.03 1.83
C ASP A 58 -22.36 -15.31 0.98
N ASP A 59 -23.02 -15.22 -0.16
CA ASP A 59 -23.13 -16.34 -1.10
C ASP A 59 -21.75 -16.65 -1.69
N THR A 60 -21.45 -17.95 -1.82
CA THR A 60 -20.25 -18.40 -2.52
C THR A 60 -20.58 -18.60 -3.99
N GLU A 61 -19.90 -17.89 -4.87
CA GLU A 61 -19.94 -18.21 -6.29
C GLU A 61 -19.20 -19.53 -6.53
N PRO A 62 -19.71 -20.41 -7.42
CA PRO A 62 -19.00 -21.64 -7.77
C PRO A 62 -17.66 -21.28 -8.42
N GLU A 63 -16.57 -21.68 -7.79
CA GLU A 63 -15.23 -21.54 -8.38
C GLU A 63 -15.06 -22.62 -9.45
N GLN A 64 -14.86 -22.19 -10.69
CA GLN A 64 -14.47 -23.08 -11.77
C GLN A 64 -12.95 -23.17 -11.76
N GLU A 65 -12.41 -24.32 -11.36
CA GLU A 65 -10.98 -24.60 -11.51
C GLU A 65 -10.62 -24.62 -12.99
N VAL A 66 -9.73 -23.72 -13.39
CA VAL A 66 -9.20 -23.69 -14.75
C VAL A 66 -8.11 -24.76 -14.87
N LEU A 67 -8.38 -25.83 -15.59
CA LEU A 67 -7.50 -27.02 -15.73
C LEU A 67 -6.11 -26.70 -16.31
N TRP A 68 -5.90 -25.53 -16.90
CA TRP A 68 -4.69 -25.11 -17.61
C TRP A 68 -4.14 -23.75 -17.10
N GLN A 69 -4.25 -23.46 -15.84
CA GLN A 69 -3.60 -22.29 -15.27
C GLN A 69 -2.13 -22.57 -15.04
N SER A 70 -1.31 -22.24 -16.02
CA SER A 70 0.09 -21.96 -15.80
C SER A 70 0.19 -20.61 -15.09
N ASP A 71 0.75 -20.61 -13.89
CA ASP A 71 1.18 -19.43 -13.14
C ASP A 71 0.11 -18.37 -12.82
N SER A 72 -0.99 -18.76 -12.18
CA SER A 72 -1.86 -17.79 -11.49
C SER A 72 -1.19 -17.31 -10.18
N CYS A 73 -0.10 -16.59 -10.34
CA CYS A 73 0.48 -15.79 -9.28
C CYS A 73 -0.39 -14.52 -9.12
N GLY A 74 -1.47 -14.60 -8.36
CA GLY A 74 -2.39 -13.48 -8.18
C GLY A 74 -3.27 -13.65 -6.95
N LEU A 75 -4.10 -12.63 -6.71
CA LEU A 75 -5.05 -12.64 -5.60
C LEU A 75 -6.17 -13.68 -5.74
N ASP A 76 -6.27 -14.33 -6.89
CA ASP A 76 -7.20 -15.45 -7.14
C ASP A 76 -6.65 -16.78 -6.59
N ASP A 77 -5.38 -16.81 -6.13
CA ASP A 77 -4.78 -17.95 -5.47
C ASP A 77 -5.41 -18.19 -4.09
N THR A 78 -5.95 -19.37 -3.88
CA THR A 78 -6.61 -19.79 -2.64
C THR A 78 -5.63 -19.79 -1.46
N ASP A 79 -4.38 -20.24 -1.67
CA ASP A 79 -3.36 -20.28 -0.64
C ASP A 79 -2.98 -18.88 -0.16
N LEU A 80 -2.86 -17.93 -1.09
CA LEU A 80 -2.62 -16.53 -0.76
C LEU A 80 -3.80 -15.92 0.00
N ALA A 81 -5.04 -16.21 -0.41
CA ALA A 81 -6.23 -15.74 0.28
C ALA A 81 -6.30 -16.27 1.73
N GLU A 82 -6.03 -17.56 1.94
CA GLU A 82 -5.97 -18.14 3.28
C GLU A 82 -4.86 -17.53 4.13
N LEU A 83 -3.69 -17.24 3.54
CA LEU A 83 -2.59 -16.56 4.25
C LEU A 83 -3.00 -15.16 4.69
N LEU A 84 -3.61 -14.39 3.79
CA LEU A 84 -4.08 -13.03 4.10
C LEU A 84 -5.15 -13.02 5.20
N ASP A 85 -6.07 -13.99 5.18
CA ASP A 85 -7.07 -14.15 6.25
C ASP A 85 -6.40 -14.45 7.60
N ARG A 86 -5.40 -15.33 7.63
CA ARG A 86 -4.64 -15.65 8.85
C ARG A 86 -3.90 -14.42 9.38
N LEU A 87 -3.26 -13.65 8.51
CA LEU A 87 -2.59 -12.41 8.88
C LEU A 87 -3.60 -11.39 9.42
N ALA A 88 -4.70 -11.16 8.69
CA ALA A 88 -5.75 -10.22 9.11
C ALA A 88 -6.33 -10.56 10.49
N ASN A 89 -6.59 -11.84 10.75
CA ASN A 89 -7.09 -12.29 12.05
C ASN A 89 -6.06 -12.17 13.18
N LYS A 90 -4.75 -12.27 12.87
CA LYS A 90 -3.68 -12.17 13.87
C LYS A 90 -3.29 -10.73 14.20
N ILE A 91 -3.14 -9.86 13.20
CA ILE A 91 -2.63 -8.49 13.36
C ILE A 91 -3.70 -7.41 13.20
N GLY A 92 -4.91 -7.80 12.86
CA GLY A 92 -6.05 -6.92 12.58
C GLY A 92 -6.26 -6.66 11.09
N THR A 93 -7.51 -6.58 10.67
CA THR A 93 -7.92 -6.36 9.28
C THR A 93 -7.43 -5.02 8.72
N GLY A 94 -7.29 -3.99 9.58
CA GLY A 94 -6.77 -2.68 9.21
C GLY A 94 -5.27 -2.63 8.92
N SER A 95 -4.53 -3.73 9.13
CA SER A 95 -3.08 -3.78 8.90
C SER A 95 -2.70 -4.24 7.49
N ILE A 96 -3.67 -4.77 6.73
CA ILE A 96 -3.44 -5.27 5.37
C ILE A 96 -4.11 -4.32 4.38
N HIS A 97 -3.30 -3.68 3.56
CA HIS A 97 -3.75 -2.72 2.56
C HIS A 97 -3.31 -3.15 1.18
N ARG A 98 -4.21 -3.05 0.23
CA ARG A 98 -3.91 -3.15 -1.19
C ARG A 98 -4.04 -1.77 -1.82
N TYR A 99 -3.12 -1.43 -2.69
CA TYR A 99 -3.18 -0.20 -3.46
C TYR A 99 -3.47 -0.51 -4.92
N LEU A 100 -4.34 0.28 -5.51
CA LEU A 100 -4.74 0.18 -6.92
C LEU A 100 -4.25 1.41 -7.68
N PRO A 101 -3.90 1.24 -8.97
CA PRO A 101 -3.56 2.37 -9.82
C PRO A 101 -4.79 3.23 -10.06
N GLN A 102 -4.58 4.54 -10.11
CA GLN A 102 -5.58 5.54 -10.44
C GLN A 102 -5.06 6.41 -11.59
N GLU A 103 -5.93 6.74 -12.53
CA GLU A 103 -5.58 7.59 -13.67
C GLU A 103 -5.52 9.05 -13.23
N ARG A 104 -4.37 9.42 -12.66
CA ARG A 104 -4.03 10.76 -12.16
C ARG A 104 -2.63 11.13 -12.62
N TYR A 105 -2.38 12.44 -12.76
CA TYR A 105 -1.09 12.94 -13.19
C TYR A 105 -0.07 12.94 -12.05
N TRP A 106 -0.47 13.43 -10.89
CA TRP A 106 0.43 13.55 -9.77
C TRP A 106 0.67 12.20 -9.09
N PRO A 107 1.95 11.87 -8.80
CA PRO A 107 2.33 10.58 -8.25
C PRO A 107 1.59 10.19 -6.98
N GLU A 108 1.43 11.13 -6.05
CA GLU A 108 0.71 10.93 -4.79
C GLU A 108 -0.79 10.65 -4.97
N ARG A 109 -1.34 10.95 -6.13
CA ARG A 109 -2.75 10.70 -6.49
C ARG A 109 -2.92 9.54 -7.46
N SER A 110 -1.81 9.03 -8.00
CA SER A 110 -1.85 7.94 -8.99
C SER A 110 -2.12 6.57 -8.38
N ILE A 111 -2.22 6.50 -7.06
CA ILE A 111 -2.55 5.30 -6.30
C ILE A 111 -3.69 5.60 -5.33
N LYS A 112 -4.57 4.63 -5.14
CA LYS A 112 -5.63 4.69 -4.12
C LYS A 112 -5.64 3.41 -3.29
N PRO A 113 -5.98 3.47 -1.99
CA PRO A 113 -6.26 2.26 -1.23
C PRO A 113 -7.49 1.56 -1.82
N ALA A 114 -7.44 0.24 -1.93
CA ALA A 114 -8.58 -0.57 -2.30
C ALA A 114 -9.59 -0.63 -1.15
N ILE A 115 -10.87 -0.64 -1.47
CA ILE A 115 -11.96 -0.82 -0.49
C ILE A 115 -11.94 -2.27 0.02
N SER A 116 -11.62 -3.22 -0.86
CA SER A 116 -11.43 -4.63 -0.51
C SER A 116 -10.20 -5.19 -1.22
N ILE A 117 -9.65 -6.28 -0.68
CA ILE A 117 -8.50 -6.97 -1.29
C ILE A 117 -8.85 -7.47 -2.71
N ASN A 118 -10.10 -7.79 -2.96
CA ASN A 118 -10.57 -8.33 -4.25
C ASN A 118 -11.02 -7.25 -5.25
N GLU A 119 -10.92 -5.95 -4.90
CA GLU A 119 -11.27 -4.86 -5.82
C GLU A 119 -10.42 -4.94 -7.09
N LYS A 120 -11.07 -5.02 -8.26
CA LYS A 120 -10.34 -5.06 -9.54
C LYS A 120 -9.87 -3.66 -9.94
N PRO A 121 -8.61 -3.52 -10.40
CA PRO A 121 -8.13 -2.23 -10.88
C PRO A 121 -8.87 -1.83 -12.16
N GLN A 122 -9.22 -0.55 -12.28
CA GLN A 122 -9.83 0.02 -13.49
C GLN A 122 -8.78 0.38 -14.54
N THR A 123 -7.55 0.61 -14.11
CA THR A 123 -6.40 0.96 -14.95
C THR A 123 -5.22 0.06 -14.64
N SER A 124 -4.24 0.00 -15.51
CA SER A 124 -3.02 -0.76 -15.29
C SER A 124 -1.89 0.11 -14.73
N TRP A 125 -0.98 -0.51 -13.98
CA TRP A 125 0.26 0.16 -13.57
C TRP A 125 1.10 0.54 -14.78
N ARG A 126 1.58 1.78 -14.80
CA ARG A 126 2.55 2.20 -15.80
C ARG A 126 3.89 1.52 -15.52
N LYS A 127 4.45 0.86 -16.56
CA LYS A 127 5.73 0.14 -16.49
C LYS A 127 6.83 0.81 -17.31
N ASP A 128 6.46 1.85 -18.07
CA ASP A 128 7.32 2.56 -19.00
C ASP A 128 8.35 3.48 -18.30
N ARG A 129 8.11 3.81 -17.02
CA ARG A 129 8.98 4.70 -16.25
C ARG A 129 9.18 4.17 -14.83
N PRO A 130 10.42 4.22 -14.31
CA PRO A 130 10.68 3.83 -12.94
C PRO A 130 10.00 4.79 -11.97
N ARG A 131 9.46 4.23 -10.88
CA ARG A 131 8.87 4.98 -9.77
C ARG A 131 9.59 4.61 -8.49
N PRO A 132 9.70 5.56 -7.52
CA PRO A 132 10.36 5.27 -6.25
C PRO A 132 9.62 4.18 -5.48
N SER A 133 10.38 3.35 -4.76
CA SER A 133 9.85 2.33 -3.87
C SER A 133 9.15 2.94 -2.66
N ILE A 134 9.63 4.11 -2.22
CA ILE A 134 9.05 4.89 -1.14
C ILE A 134 8.71 6.27 -1.69
N LEU A 135 7.43 6.60 -1.72
CA LEU A 135 6.93 7.92 -2.06
C LEU A 135 6.56 8.67 -0.78
N LEU A 136 7.03 9.90 -0.64
CA LEU A 136 6.66 10.75 0.48
C LEU A 136 5.24 11.27 0.28
N PRO A 137 4.35 11.21 1.28
CA PRO A 137 2.99 11.74 1.18
C PRO A 137 2.96 13.25 0.87
N HIS A 138 3.95 13.96 1.38
CA HIS A 138 4.19 15.37 1.13
C HIS A 138 5.65 15.56 0.72
N PRO A 139 5.91 16.12 -0.48
CA PRO A 139 7.25 16.47 -0.90
C PRO A 139 7.91 17.41 0.11
N GLN A 140 9.19 17.20 0.39
CA GLN A 140 9.96 18.06 1.29
C GLN A 140 10.84 19.00 0.48
N GLN A 141 10.82 20.29 0.82
CA GLN A 141 11.66 21.27 0.17
C GLN A 141 13.13 21.02 0.51
N ILE A 142 13.99 21.17 -0.49
CA ILE A 142 15.43 20.98 -0.39
C ILE A 142 16.18 22.11 -1.09
N GLU A 143 17.41 22.30 -0.67
CA GLU A 143 18.34 23.20 -1.36
C GLU A 143 19.11 22.42 -2.41
N VAL A 144 19.15 22.94 -3.63
CA VAL A 144 19.81 22.30 -4.79
C VAL A 144 20.74 23.28 -5.47
N THR A 145 21.91 22.81 -5.87
CA THR A 145 22.80 23.55 -6.72
C THR A 145 22.82 22.91 -8.10
N SER A 146 22.50 23.70 -9.12
CA SER A 146 22.63 23.35 -10.54
C SER A 146 23.51 24.38 -11.25
N PRO A 147 24.31 23.98 -12.26
CA PRO A 147 25.22 24.90 -12.97
C PRO A 147 24.49 25.99 -13.73
N ILE A 148 23.35 25.62 -14.31
CA ILE A 148 22.42 26.49 -15.05
C ILE A 148 21.02 26.11 -14.59
N PRO A 149 20.08 27.05 -14.48
CA PRO A 149 18.76 26.81 -13.92
C PRO A 149 17.96 25.62 -14.51
N ASP A 150 18.12 25.36 -15.79
CA ASP A 150 17.44 24.25 -16.49
C ASP A 150 18.24 22.94 -16.57
N TYR A 151 19.45 22.93 -16.01
CA TYR A 151 20.29 21.75 -15.98
C TYR A 151 19.93 20.83 -14.82
N PRO A 152 20.27 19.52 -14.95
CA PRO A 152 20.14 18.59 -13.84
C PRO A 152 20.89 19.07 -12.60
N PRO A 153 20.42 18.74 -11.40
CA PRO A 153 21.08 19.12 -10.16
C PRO A 153 22.46 18.43 -10.03
N MET A 154 23.45 19.13 -9.46
CA MET A 154 24.78 18.58 -9.17
C MET A 154 24.93 18.15 -7.72
N LEU A 155 24.28 18.86 -6.81
CA LEU A 155 24.25 18.50 -5.39
C LEU A 155 22.93 18.99 -4.78
N PHE A 156 22.52 18.33 -3.71
CA PHE A 156 21.40 18.78 -2.89
C PHE A 156 21.68 18.57 -1.41
N ILE A 157 20.98 19.32 -0.57
CA ILE A 157 21.03 19.19 0.89
C ILE A 157 19.72 18.61 1.39
N TYR A 158 19.80 17.47 2.06
CA TYR A 158 18.66 16.81 2.69
C TYR A 158 19.02 16.36 4.11
N LYS A 159 18.20 16.73 5.09
CA LYS A 159 18.44 16.46 6.54
C LYS A 159 19.81 16.88 7.05
N ASN A 160 20.30 18.04 6.60
CA ASN A 160 21.63 18.59 6.89
C ASN A 160 22.82 17.77 6.33
N GLU A 161 22.56 16.82 5.43
CA GLU A 161 23.59 16.09 4.70
C GLU A 161 23.67 16.60 3.26
N THR A 162 24.88 16.79 2.75
CA THR A 162 25.13 17.18 1.37
C THR A 162 25.33 15.94 0.53
N HIS A 163 24.49 15.78 -0.50
CA HIS A 163 24.54 14.68 -1.45
C HIS A 163 25.09 15.18 -2.79
N HIS A 164 26.25 14.68 -3.18
CA HIS A 164 26.82 14.95 -4.49
C HIS A 164 26.25 13.98 -5.51
N ILE A 165 25.67 14.51 -6.59
CA ILE A 165 25.00 13.71 -7.61
C ILE A 165 26.05 13.23 -8.62
N LYS A 166 26.08 11.91 -8.82
CA LYS A 166 26.91 11.22 -9.81
C LYS A 166 26.18 11.05 -11.13
N LYS A 167 24.86 10.79 -11.07
CA LYS A 167 24.02 10.59 -12.25
C LYS A 167 22.66 11.23 -12.02
N ALA A 168 22.14 11.86 -13.08
CA ALA A 168 20.78 12.41 -13.08
C ALA A 168 20.10 12.06 -14.41
N ASP A 169 18.94 11.42 -14.33
CA ASP A 169 18.09 11.09 -15.47
C ASP A 169 16.81 11.96 -15.39
N GLY A 170 16.43 12.57 -16.49
CA GLY A 170 15.27 13.49 -16.57
C GLY A 170 15.53 14.71 -17.45
N PRO A 171 14.66 15.72 -17.44
CA PRO A 171 13.43 15.78 -16.63
C PRO A 171 12.26 14.96 -17.19
N GLU A 172 11.49 14.38 -16.32
CA GLU A 172 10.15 13.93 -16.62
C GLU A 172 9.17 15.01 -16.19
N ARG A 173 8.54 15.70 -17.14
CA ARG A 173 7.52 16.70 -16.84
C ARG A 173 6.20 16.06 -16.53
N ILE A 174 5.65 16.38 -15.37
CA ILE A 174 4.31 16.01 -14.95
C ILE A 174 3.50 17.31 -14.78
N GLU A 175 2.48 17.45 -15.63
CA GLU A 175 1.60 18.60 -15.60
C GLU A 175 0.70 18.55 -14.36
N ARG A 176 0.26 19.73 -13.93
CA ARG A 176 -0.73 19.83 -12.86
C ARG A 176 -2.09 19.34 -13.32
N GLU A 177 -2.90 18.94 -12.36
CA GLU A 177 -4.31 18.65 -12.55
C GLU A 177 -5.11 19.95 -12.34
N TRP A 178 -5.11 20.81 -13.37
CA TRP A 178 -5.66 22.19 -13.33
C TRP A 178 -7.16 22.25 -12.91
N TRP A 179 -7.86 21.12 -13.01
CA TRP A 179 -9.26 20.98 -12.56
C TRP A 179 -9.41 20.65 -11.07
N LEU A 180 -8.33 20.37 -10.37
CA LEU A 180 -8.33 20.02 -8.94
C LEU A 180 -7.58 21.05 -8.10
N ASP A 181 -6.46 21.55 -8.58
CA ASP A 181 -5.56 22.41 -7.82
C ASP A 181 -5.02 23.57 -8.64
N GLU A 182 -4.71 24.64 -7.94
CA GLU A 182 -3.79 25.68 -8.39
C GLU A 182 -2.36 25.23 -8.12
N GLY A 183 -1.41 25.57 -8.97
CA GLY A 183 -0.01 25.21 -8.81
C GLY A 183 0.68 25.17 -10.16
N GLU A 184 1.91 24.69 -10.18
CA GLU A 184 2.73 24.61 -11.36
C GLU A 184 3.04 23.15 -11.70
N HIS A 185 3.49 22.89 -12.95
CA HIS A 185 4.00 21.59 -13.34
C HIS A 185 5.25 21.23 -12.52
N ARG A 186 5.58 19.94 -12.49
CA ARG A 186 6.75 19.41 -11.80
C ARG A 186 7.68 18.71 -12.79
N ASP A 187 8.93 19.13 -12.82
CA ASP A 187 9.99 18.49 -13.60
C ASP A 187 10.77 17.54 -12.71
N TYR A 188 10.53 16.25 -12.87
CA TYR A 188 11.12 15.20 -12.05
C TYR A 188 12.45 14.70 -12.59
N TYR A 189 13.39 14.46 -11.67
CA TYR A 189 14.69 13.88 -11.93
C TYR A 189 14.91 12.66 -11.02
N GLN A 190 15.34 11.56 -11.60
CA GLN A 190 15.90 10.46 -10.86
C GLN A 190 17.41 10.71 -10.72
N VAL A 191 17.90 10.85 -9.50
CA VAL A 191 19.29 11.13 -9.23
C VAL A 191 19.93 10.02 -8.41
N GLU A 192 21.22 9.75 -8.68
CA GLU A 192 22.05 8.83 -7.92
C GLU A 192 23.22 9.62 -7.32
N ASP A 193 23.42 9.48 -6.00
CA ASP A 193 24.56 10.11 -5.32
C ASP A 193 25.85 9.28 -5.44
N GLN A 194 26.94 9.78 -4.86
CA GLN A 194 28.24 9.09 -4.88
C GLN A 194 28.24 7.77 -4.11
N ASP A 195 27.33 7.61 -3.15
CA ASP A 195 27.17 6.40 -2.34
C ASP A 195 26.24 5.37 -3.02
N GLY A 196 25.72 5.67 -4.23
CA GLY A 196 24.82 4.81 -4.98
C GLY A 196 23.36 4.87 -4.51
N ARG A 197 23.03 5.76 -3.59
CA ARG A 197 21.64 5.98 -3.16
C ARG A 197 20.89 6.73 -4.25
N ARG A 198 19.64 6.37 -4.49
CA ARG A 198 18.83 6.95 -5.55
C ARG A 198 17.61 7.69 -4.99
N TYR A 199 17.41 8.91 -5.49
CA TYR A 199 16.37 9.83 -5.03
C TYR A 199 15.50 10.31 -6.17
N TRP A 200 14.27 10.65 -5.89
CA TRP A 200 13.34 11.27 -6.82
C TRP A 200 13.14 12.73 -6.41
N LEU A 201 13.76 13.63 -7.15
CA LEU A 201 13.71 15.06 -6.92
C LEU A 201 12.83 15.69 -7.97
N PHE A 202 12.20 16.82 -7.66
CA PHE A 202 11.56 17.62 -8.70
C PHE A 202 11.76 19.11 -8.46
N ARG A 203 11.73 19.84 -9.55
CA ARG A 203 11.64 21.29 -9.59
C ARG A 203 10.20 21.69 -9.88
N SER A 204 9.64 22.64 -9.11
CA SER A 204 8.32 23.19 -9.32
C SER A 204 8.40 24.42 -10.21
N GLY A 205 7.60 24.44 -11.26
CA GLY A 205 7.42 25.59 -12.15
C GLY A 205 8.53 25.86 -13.15
N HIS A 206 8.28 26.89 -13.97
CA HIS A 206 9.26 27.40 -14.91
C HIS A 206 10.28 28.29 -14.21
N TYR A 207 11.50 28.30 -14.75
CA TYR A 207 12.45 29.33 -14.41
C TYR A 207 11.99 30.66 -15.05
N VAL A 208 11.62 31.62 -14.22
CA VAL A 208 11.24 32.95 -14.67
C VAL A 208 12.19 33.98 -14.07
N GLY A 209 13.12 34.46 -14.89
CA GLY A 209 14.03 35.52 -14.50
C GLY A 209 15.01 35.16 -13.38
N SER A 210 15.02 35.90 -12.28
CA SER A 210 15.96 35.74 -11.16
C SER A 210 15.48 34.76 -10.04
N GLN A 211 14.27 34.23 -10.16
CA GLN A 211 13.76 33.28 -9.18
C GLN A 211 14.16 31.84 -9.58
N ALA A 212 15.06 31.26 -8.81
CA ALA A 212 15.37 29.84 -8.92
C ALA A 212 14.10 29.02 -8.57
N GLY A 213 13.73 28.04 -9.42
CA GLY A 213 12.61 27.16 -9.14
C GLY A 213 12.81 26.44 -7.81
N GLN A 214 11.73 26.25 -7.07
CA GLN A 214 11.81 25.51 -5.80
C GLN A 214 12.01 24.02 -6.08
N TRP A 215 12.93 23.42 -5.32
CA TRP A 215 13.24 22.01 -5.41
C TRP A 215 12.68 21.23 -4.24
N PHE A 216 12.28 20.00 -4.54
CA PHE A 216 11.69 19.08 -3.55
C PHE A 216 12.21 17.68 -3.74
N ILE A 217 12.36 16.95 -2.62
CA ILE A 217 12.51 15.51 -2.60
C ILE A 217 11.14 14.87 -2.41
N HIS A 218 10.80 13.88 -3.25
CA HIS A 218 9.49 13.25 -3.24
C HIS A 218 9.55 11.74 -3.01
N GLY A 219 10.68 11.09 -3.23
CA GLY A 219 10.78 9.65 -3.02
C GLY A 219 12.19 9.10 -3.06
N PHE A 220 12.27 7.82 -2.69
CA PHE A 220 13.49 7.05 -2.61
C PHE A 220 13.35 5.76 -3.41
N PHE A 221 14.37 5.44 -4.19
CA PHE A 221 14.47 4.16 -4.88
C PHE A 221 15.24 3.15 -4.00
N ALA A 222 14.91 1.87 -4.18
CA ALA A 222 15.68 0.78 -3.55
C ALA A 222 17.02 0.56 -4.25
#